data_2d2bb50ed9a0732d55d5dfe5917722cd
#
_entry.id   2d2bb50ed9a0732d55d5dfe5917722cd
#
_cell.length_a   1.000
_cell.length_b   1.000
_cell.length_c   1.000
_cell.angle_alpha   90.00
_cell.angle_beta   90.00
_cell.angle_gamma   90.00
#
_symmetry.space_group_name_H-M   'P 1'
#
loop_
_entity.id
_entity.type
_entity.pdbx_description
1 polymer ?
#
loop_
_entity_poly.entity_id
_entity_poly.type
_entity_poly.pdbx_seq_one_letter_code
_entity_poly.pdbx_strand_id
1 'polypeptide(L)'
;MQKGNLQDHLNGIGETKMDWPSRLKLALGAARGLAYLHSSSAVGIPIVHRDFKSTNVLLNANFEAKISDFGLAKLLPEGQETSVTARVLGTFGYFDPEYTSTGKLTLQSDVYAFGVVLLELLTGRRAVDINQGPNDQNLVLQVRHILNDRKKLRKLIDPDMGRNSYTIESIAMFANLASRCVRVESGDRPSMPECVKELQLVFCTNVKGRGVGFRMG
;
A
#
# COMPACT_ATOMS: atom_id res chain seq x y z
N MET A 1 -10.90 16.32 -6.01
CA MET A 1 -10.24 16.49 -4.70
C MET A 1 -9.14 17.52 -4.84
N GLN A 2 -8.89 18.33 -3.81
CA GLN A 2 -8.11 19.57 -3.94
C GLN A 2 -6.60 19.37 -4.14
N LYS A 3 -6.05 18.17 -3.85
CA LYS A 3 -4.61 17.88 -3.93
C LYS A 3 -4.22 16.74 -4.89
N GLY A 4 -5.10 16.36 -5.80
CA GLY A 4 -4.80 15.30 -6.77
C GLY A 4 -4.72 13.90 -6.14
N ASN A 5 -3.90 13.02 -6.73
CA ASN A 5 -3.73 11.63 -6.30
C ASN A 5 -2.32 11.37 -5.75
N LEU A 6 -2.15 10.23 -5.08
CA LEU A 6 -0.88 9.85 -4.45
C LEU A 6 0.27 9.73 -5.46
N GLN A 7 0.01 9.19 -6.66
CA GLN A 7 1.05 8.99 -7.66
C GLN A 7 1.63 10.33 -8.15
N ASP A 8 0.79 11.37 -8.32
CA ASP A 8 1.26 12.70 -8.73
C ASP A 8 2.25 13.26 -7.70
N HIS A 9 1.98 13.08 -6.41
CA HIS A 9 2.87 13.53 -5.34
C HIS A 9 4.18 12.73 -5.29
N LEU A 10 4.15 11.43 -5.51
CA LEU A 10 5.36 10.59 -5.57
C LEU A 10 6.22 10.92 -6.80
N ASN A 11 5.61 11.35 -7.90
CA ASN A 11 6.30 11.77 -9.11
C ASN A 11 6.84 13.21 -9.07
N GLY A 12 6.72 13.91 -7.95
CA GLY A 12 7.20 15.28 -7.79
C GLY A 12 6.36 16.36 -8.50
N ILE A 13 5.13 16.02 -8.92
CA ILE A 13 4.19 16.98 -9.52
C ILE A 13 3.58 17.91 -8.44
N GLY A 14 3.67 17.52 -7.15
CA GLY A 14 3.28 18.34 -6.02
C GLY A 14 4.37 19.33 -5.60
N GLU A 15 3.96 20.50 -5.06
CA GLU A 15 4.87 21.56 -4.60
C GLU A 15 5.77 21.13 -3.41
N THR A 16 5.41 20.09 -2.68
CA THR A 16 6.11 19.60 -1.48
C THR A 16 6.40 18.12 -1.54
N LYS A 17 7.68 17.77 -1.33
CA LYS A 17 8.10 16.38 -1.14
C LYS A 17 7.49 15.83 0.15
N MET A 18 6.86 14.65 0.07
CA MET A 18 6.27 13.99 1.23
C MET A 18 7.35 13.37 2.11
N ASP A 19 7.42 13.79 3.37
CA ASP A 19 8.24 13.16 4.40
C ASP A 19 7.65 11.81 4.87
N TRP A 20 8.42 11.07 5.65
CA TRP A 20 8.00 9.75 6.13
C TRP A 20 6.72 9.76 6.97
N PRO A 21 6.52 10.65 7.95
CA PRO A 21 5.26 10.75 8.69
C PRO A 21 4.04 10.96 7.80
N SER A 22 4.16 11.78 6.76
CA SER A 22 3.09 12.02 5.79
C SER A 22 2.76 10.76 5.00
N ARG A 23 3.78 10.02 4.54
CA ARG A 23 3.61 8.73 3.84
C ARG A 23 2.95 7.68 4.72
N LEU A 24 3.34 7.60 6.00
CA LEU A 24 2.71 6.71 6.98
C LEU A 24 1.24 7.06 7.21
N LYS A 25 0.92 8.37 7.32
CA LYS A 25 -0.47 8.84 7.47
C LYS A 25 -1.33 8.43 6.27
N LEU A 26 -0.79 8.57 5.05
CA LEU A 26 -1.48 8.17 3.82
C LEU A 26 -1.67 6.65 3.74
N ALA A 27 -0.64 5.87 4.03
CA ALA A 27 -0.73 4.40 4.07
C ALA A 27 -1.80 3.94 5.07
N LEU A 28 -1.80 4.52 6.28
CA LEU A 28 -2.78 4.19 7.32
C LEU A 28 -4.21 4.59 6.90
N GLY A 29 -4.38 5.76 6.29
CA GLY A 29 -5.69 6.21 5.78
C GLY A 29 -6.24 5.29 4.69
N ALA A 30 -5.40 4.90 3.73
CA ALA A 30 -5.75 3.96 2.67
C ALA A 30 -6.07 2.57 3.22
N ALA A 31 -5.27 2.07 4.18
CA ALA A 31 -5.54 0.78 4.84
C ALA A 31 -6.89 0.77 5.57
N ARG A 32 -7.24 1.85 6.28
CA ARG A 32 -8.55 2.00 6.93
C ARG A 32 -9.70 2.00 5.93
N GLY A 33 -9.54 2.68 4.80
CA GLY A 33 -10.53 2.69 3.72
C GLY A 33 -10.78 1.30 3.14
N LEU A 34 -9.71 0.53 2.82
CA LEU A 34 -9.84 -0.85 2.36
C LEU A 34 -10.41 -1.78 3.45
N ALA A 35 -9.97 -1.63 4.71
CA ALA A 35 -10.52 -2.41 5.82
C ALA A 35 -12.02 -2.19 6.01
N TYR A 36 -12.51 -0.95 5.79
CA TYR A 36 -13.93 -0.66 5.80
C TYR A 36 -14.68 -1.35 4.66
N LEU A 37 -14.15 -1.34 3.43
CA LEU A 37 -14.74 -2.04 2.30
C LEU A 37 -14.77 -3.56 2.50
N HIS A 38 -13.71 -4.12 3.08
CA HIS A 38 -13.57 -5.55 3.36
C HIS A 38 -14.44 -6.02 4.53
N SER A 39 -14.92 -5.10 5.36
CA SER A 39 -15.90 -5.41 6.40
C SER A 39 -17.32 -5.36 5.82
N SER A 40 -18.24 -6.09 6.43
CA SER A 40 -19.68 -6.00 6.07
C SER A 40 -20.31 -4.67 6.46
N SER A 41 -19.52 -3.70 6.99
CA SER A 41 -20.05 -2.44 7.56
C SER A 41 -20.61 -1.47 6.52
N ALA A 42 -20.14 -1.53 5.27
CA ALA A 42 -20.56 -0.60 4.22
C ALA A 42 -21.99 -0.89 3.73
N VAL A 43 -22.25 -2.13 3.34
CA VAL A 43 -23.53 -2.56 2.72
C VAL A 43 -23.96 -3.95 3.19
N GLY A 44 -23.49 -4.42 4.33
CA GLY A 44 -23.79 -5.78 4.87
C GLY A 44 -22.99 -6.90 4.22
N ILE A 45 -22.23 -6.63 3.16
CA ILE A 45 -21.45 -7.62 2.39
C ILE A 45 -20.06 -7.05 2.11
N PRO A 46 -18.98 -7.85 2.22
CA PRO A 46 -17.62 -7.40 1.87
C PRO A 46 -17.50 -6.98 0.41
N ILE A 47 -16.74 -5.92 0.16
CA ILE A 47 -16.48 -5.36 -1.16
C ILE A 47 -14.99 -5.50 -1.49
N VAL A 48 -14.66 -6.09 -2.66
CA VAL A 48 -13.33 -6.01 -3.26
C VAL A 48 -13.28 -4.79 -4.18
N HIS A 49 -12.30 -3.92 -3.99
CA HIS A 49 -12.11 -2.73 -4.84
C HIS A 49 -11.67 -3.11 -6.26
N ARG A 50 -10.76 -4.10 -6.39
CA ARG A 50 -10.29 -4.72 -7.63
C ARG A 50 -9.37 -3.86 -8.50
N ASP A 51 -9.36 -2.53 -8.35
CA ASP A 51 -8.44 -1.62 -9.06
C ASP A 51 -7.77 -0.63 -8.09
N PHE A 52 -7.36 -1.15 -6.92
CA PHE A 52 -6.64 -0.32 -5.96
C PHE A 52 -5.22 -0.03 -6.48
N LYS A 53 -4.87 1.26 -6.53
CA LYS A 53 -3.59 1.77 -7.04
C LYS A 53 -3.34 3.19 -6.56
N SER A 54 -2.10 3.69 -6.67
CA SER A 54 -1.73 5.02 -6.20
C SER A 54 -2.51 6.17 -6.87
N THR A 55 -2.94 6.02 -8.13
CA THR A 55 -3.80 7.01 -8.80
C THR A 55 -5.22 7.06 -8.26
N ASN A 56 -5.70 6.00 -7.60
CA ASN A 56 -7.03 5.90 -7.00
C ASN A 56 -7.03 6.24 -5.50
N VAL A 57 -5.88 6.63 -4.94
CA VAL A 57 -5.75 7.21 -3.61
C VAL A 57 -5.69 8.74 -3.76
N LEU A 58 -6.84 9.39 -3.56
CA LEU A 58 -6.98 10.84 -3.66
C LEU A 58 -6.65 11.51 -2.33
N LEU A 59 -6.11 12.72 -2.42
CA LEU A 59 -5.70 13.52 -1.26
C LEU A 59 -6.62 14.73 -1.10
N ASN A 60 -7.14 14.91 0.12
CA ASN A 60 -7.88 16.13 0.46
C ASN A 60 -6.90 17.26 0.87
N ALA A 61 -7.44 18.43 1.22
CA ALA A 61 -6.65 19.58 1.65
C ALA A 61 -5.73 19.30 2.85
N ASN A 62 -6.12 18.37 3.73
CA ASN A 62 -5.38 17.98 4.94
C ASN A 62 -4.42 16.81 4.71
N PHE A 63 -4.15 16.42 3.45
CA PHE A 63 -3.36 15.23 3.10
C PHE A 63 -3.92 13.94 3.71
N GLU A 64 -5.25 13.81 3.78
CA GLU A 64 -5.89 12.56 4.17
C GLU A 64 -6.24 11.75 2.93
N ALA A 65 -5.96 10.45 2.98
CA ALA A 65 -6.24 9.53 1.88
C ALA A 65 -7.75 9.25 1.76
N LYS A 66 -8.24 9.26 0.54
CA LYS A 66 -9.60 8.85 0.16
C LYS A 66 -9.50 7.87 -1.01
N ILE A 67 -10.11 6.70 -0.87
CA ILE A 67 -10.18 5.72 -1.96
C ILE A 67 -11.23 6.18 -2.97
N SER A 68 -10.94 6.03 -4.24
CA SER A 68 -11.80 6.44 -5.36
C SER A 68 -11.83 5.39 -6.46
N ASP A 69 -12.70 5.58 -7.44
CA ASP A 69 -12.86 4.74 -8.63
C ASP A 69 -13.33 3.30 -8.31
N PHE A 70 -14.60 3.19 -7.96
CA PHE A 70 -15.27 1.92 -7.68
C PHE A 70 -15.86 1.25 -8.93
N GLY A 71 -15.47 1.67 -10.14
CA GLY A 71 -16.01 1.15 -11.41
C GLY A 71 -15.79 -0.34 -11.62
N LEU A 72 -14.80 -0.95 -10.98
CA LEU A 72 -14.51 -2.38 -11.01
C LEU A 72 -14.85 -3.10 -9.70
N ALA A 73 -15.37 -2.43 -8.70
CA ALA A 73 -15.64 -3.02 -7.39
C ALA A 73 -16.66 -4.17 -7.47
N LYS A 74 -16.48 -5.18 -6.63
CA LYS A 74 -17.34 -6.37 -6.61
C LYS A 74 -17.70 -6.78 -5.19
N LEU A 75 -18.98 -7.10 -4.98
CA LEU A 75 -19.47 -7.69 -3.75
C LEU A 75 -19.06 -9.16 -3.67
N LEU A 76 -18.63 -9.61 -2.48
CA LEU A 76 -18.41 -11.02 -2.19
C LEU A 76 -19.63 -11.56 -1.42
N PRO A 77 -20.39 -12.53 -1.97
CA PRO A 77 -21.55 -13.09 -1.29
C PRO A 77 -21.16 -13.75 0.05
N GLU A 78 -22.01 -13.57 1.08
CA GLU A 78 -21.84 -14.29 2.34
C GLU A 78 -22.10 -15.81 2.16
N GLY A 79 -21.30 -16.64 2.80
CA GLY A 79 -21.58 -18.06 3.02
C GLY A 79 -21.14 -19.05 1.94
N GLN A 80 -20.64 -18.59 0.82
CA GLN A 80 -19.99 -19.46 -0.19
C GLN A 80 -18.66 -18.87 -0.57
N GLU A 81 -17.60 -19.63 -0.36
CA GLU A 81 -16.21 -19.35 -0.75
C GLU A 81 -15.81 -17.87 -0.66
N THR A 82 -14.77 -17.57 0.09
CA THR A 82 -14.14 -16.25 0.19
C THR A 82 -13.61 -15.71 -1.15
N SER A 83 -14.08 -16.27 -2.28
CA SER A 83 -13.66 -15.95 -3.63
C SER A 83 -14.82 -16.00 -4.63
N VAL A 84 -14.71 -15.18 -5.69
CA VAL A 84 -15.63 -15.19 -6.83
C VAL A 84 -14.82 -15.37 -8.11
N THR A 85 -15.21 -16.36 -8.95
CA THR A 85 -14.63 -16.47 -10.29
C THR A 85 -15.03 -15.25 -11.11
N ALA A 86 -14.04 -14.54 -11.63
CA ALA A 86 -14.25 -13.32 -12.38
C ALA A 86 -13.20 -13.15 -13.48
N ARG A 87 -13.59 -12.52 -14.59
CA ARG A 87 -12.62 -12.08 -15.59
C ARG A 87 -11.54 -11.23 -14.91
N VAL A 88 -10.27 -11.50 -15.20
CA VAL A 88 -9.15 -10.71 -14.65
C VAL A 88 -9.25 -9.29 -15.19
N LEU A 89 -9.47 -8.35 -14.29
CA LEU A 89 -9.55 -6.91 -14.54
C LEU A 89 -8.76 -6.17 -13.47
N GLY A 90 -8.29 -4.97 -13.80
CA GLY A 90 -7.49 -4.11 -12.94
C GLY A 90 -6.35 -3.46 -13.72
N THR A 91 -5.32 -2.98 -13.02
CA THR A 91 -4.20 -2.24 -13.61
C THR A 91 -2.91 -3.05 -13.56
N PHE A 92 -2.18 -3.10 -14.69
CA PHE A 92 -0.88 -3.76 -14.77
C PHE A 92 0.11 -3.19 -13.72
N GLY A 93 0.86 -4.08 -13.08
CA GLY A 93 1.75 -3.75 -11.95
C GLY A 93 1.12 -3.92 -10.57
N TYR A 94 -0.22 -3.92 -10.47
CA TYR A 94 -0.97 -4.12 -9.22
C TYR A 94 -1.73 -5.45 -9.18
N PHE A 95 -1.65 -6.24 -10.25
CA PHE A 95 -2.33 -7.52 -10.34
C PHE A 95 -1.80 -8.53 -9.31
N ASP A 96 -2.71 -9.07 -8.52
CA ASP A 96 -2.48 -10.25 -7.69
C ASP A 96 -2.12 -11.45 -8.58
N PRO A 97 -0.94 -12.08 -8.39
CA PRO A 97 -0.51 -13.23 -9.21
C PRO A 97 -1.46 -14.42 -9.11
N GLU A 98 -2.01 -14.70 -7.92
CA GLU A 98 -2.94 -15.80 -7.72
C GLU A 98 -4.28 -15.53 -8.42
N TYR A 99 -4.82 -14.32 -8.31
CA TYR A 99 -6.02 -13.93 -9.05
C TYR A 99 -5.80 -14.04 -10.56
N THR A 100 -4.63 -13.59 -11.05
CA THR A 100 -4.31 -13.66 -12.49
C THR A 100 -4.23 -15.09 -13.00
N SER A 101 -3.71 -16.03 -12.20
CA SER A 101 -3.52 -17.43 -12.59
C SER A 101 -4.78 -18.26 -12.41
N THR A 102 -5.60 -17.99 -11.39
CA THR A 102 -6.76 -18.81 -11.02
C THR A 102 -8.10 -18.23 -11.46
N GLY A 103 -8.16 -16.92 -11.74
CA GLY A 103 -9.43 -16.20 -11.97
C GLY A 103 -10.26 -16.01 -10.70
N LYS A 104 -9.76 -16.42 -9.51
CA LYS A 104 -10.45 -16.30 -8.22
C LYS A 104 -10.15 -14.96 -7.58
N LEU A 105 -11.11 -14.05 -7.58
CA LEU A 105 -11.03 -12.76 -6.92
C LEU A 105 -11.36 -12.91 -5.43
N THR A 106 -10.51 -12.37 -4.56
CA THR A 106 -10.65 -12.40 -3.10
C THR A 106 -10.37 -11.02 -2.51
N LEU A 107 -10.68 -10.82 -1.21
CA LEU A 107 -10.23 -9.63 -0.46
C LEU A 107 -8.69 -9.49 -0.48
N GLN A 108 -8.00 -10.61 -0.54
CA GLN A 108 -6.53 -10.66 -0.58
C GLN A 108 -5.94 -10.11 -1.87
N SER A 109 -6.74 -10.01 -2.93
CA SER A 109 -6.32 -9.36 -4.17
C SER A 109 -6.10 -7.85 -3.99
N ASP A 110 -6.97 -7.19 -3.18
CA ASP A 110 -6.76 -5.79 -2.79
C ASP A 110 -5.55 -5.62 -1.86
N VAL A 111 -5.31 -6.60 -0.97
CA VAL A 111 -4.13 -6.59 -0.08
C VAL A 111 -2.83 -6.63 -0.89
N TYR A 112 -2.77 -7.43 -1.95
CA TYR A 112 -1.62 -7.42 -2.84
C TYR A 112 -1.41 -6.05 -3.49
N ALA A 113 -2.45 -5.48 -4.08
CA ALA A 113 -2.39 -4.15 -4.69
C ALA A 113 -2.01 -3.06 -3.66
N PHE A 114 -2.52 -3.16 -2.43
CA PHE A 114 -2.12 -2.30 -1.31
C PHE A 114 -0.63 -2.45 -0.99
N GLY A 115 -0.10 -3.68 -0.98
CA GLY A 115 1.33 -3.94 -0.82
C GLY A 115 2.18 -3.24 -1.88
N VAL A 116 1.73 -3.23 -3.15
CA VAL A 116 2.40 -2.48 -4.22
C VAL A 116 2.42 -0.98 -3.92
N VAL A 117 1.31 -0.40 -3.47
CA VAL A 117 1.26 1.02 -3.07
C VAL A 117 2.20 1.31 -1.88
N LEU A 118 2.34 0.39 -0.92
CA LEU A 118 3.34 0.53 0.15
C LEU A 118 4.77 0.58 -0.41
N LEU A 119 5.08 -0.23 -1.42
CA LEU A 119 6.39 -0.18 -2.09
C LEU A 119 6.61 1.14 -2.83
N GLU A 120 5.60 1.67 -3.50
CA GLU A 120 5.68 3.01 -4.12
C GLU A 120 5.96 4.10 -3.05
N LEU A 121 5.26 4.04 -1.90
CA LEU A 121 5.49 4.96 -0.78
C LEU A 121 6.90 4.85 -0.18
N LEU A 122 7.47 3.64 -0.12
CA LEU A 122 8.81 3.41 0.42
C LEU A 122 9.91 3.92 -0.51
N THR A 123 9.73 3.66 -1.81
CA THR A 123 10.81 3.82 -2.80
C THR A 123 10.71 5.09 -3.63
N GLY A 124 9.54 5.74 -3.65
CA GLY A 124 9.25 6.84 -4.57
C GLY A 124 9.15 6.40 -6.04
N ARG A 125 9.18 5.08 -6.32
CA ARG A 125 9.14 4.54 -7.69
C ARG A 125 7.73 4.15 -8.07
N ARG A 126 7.45 4.15 -9.38
CA ARG A 126 6.18 3.65 -9.91
C ARG A 126 6.11 2.12 -9.83
N ALA A 127 4.91 1.57 -9.70
CA ALA A 127 4.66 0.11 -9.75
C ALA A 127 5.19 -0.52 -11.04
N VAL A 128 5.15 0.22 -12.14
CA VAL A 128 5.70 -0.15 -13.46
C VAL A 128 6.52 1.01 -14.03
N ASP A 129 7.74 0.72 -14.42
CA ASP A 129 8.61 1.66 -15.13
C ASP A 129 8.88 1.13 -16.55
N ILE A 130 8.19 1.68 -17.53
CA ILE A 130 8.30 1.29 -18.94
C ILE A 130 9.65 1.63 -19.58
N ASN A 131 10.46 2.49 -18.94
CA ASN A 131 11.79 2.85 -19.42
C ASN A 131 12.86 1.81 -19.05
N GLN A 132 12.52 0.84 -18.20
CA GLN A 132 13.38 -0.28 -17.84
C GLN A 132 13.22 -1.43 -18.85
N GLY A 133 14.22 -2.32 -18.91
CA GLY A 133 14.11 -3.54 -19.71
C GLY A 133 12.91 -4.41 -19.28
N PRO A 134 12.38 -5.29 -20.16
CA PRO A 134 11.14 -6.05 -19.90
C PRO A 134 11.14 -6.83 -18.59
N ASN A 135 12.30 -7.29 -18.12
CA ASN A 135 12.45 -8.04 -16.86
C ASN A 135 12.51 -7.14 -15.61
N ASP A 136 12.76 -5.83 -15.80
CA ASP A 136 13.01 -4.89 -14.71
C ASP A 136 11.90 -3.83 -14.59
N GLN A 137 10.80 -3.99 -15.31
CA GLN A 137 9.70 -3.01 -15.27
C GLN A 137 8.88 -3.06 -14.00
N ASN A 138 8.75 -4.24 -13.35
CA ASN A 138 7.86 -4.45 -12.22
C ASN A 138 8.57 -4.19 -10.89
N LEU A 139 8.08 -3.20 -10.12
CA LEU A 139 8.66 -2.81 -8.83
C LEU A 139 8.74 -3.96 -7.84
N VAL A 140 7.69 -4.78 -7.71
CA VAL A 140 7.66 -5.92 -6.78
C VAL A 140 8.80 -6.89 -7.09
N LEU A 141 9.00 -7.22 -8.36
CA LEU A 141 10.05 -8.15 -8.78
C LEU A 141 11.45 -7.59 -8.50
N GLN A 142 11.63 -6.27 -8.68
CA GLN A 142 12.91 -5.61 -8.39
C GLN A 142 13.28 -5.65 -6.91
N VAL A 143 12.30 -5.47 -6.00
CA VAL A 143 12.62 -5.17 -4.59
C VAL A 143 12.31 -6.31 -3.62
N ARG A 144 11.44 -7.28 -3.95
CA ARG A 144 10.98 -8.33 -3.01
C ARG A 144 12.11 -9.08 -2.30
N HIS A 145 13.23 -9.30 -2.98
CA HIS A 145 14.36 -10.07 -2.47
C HIS A 145 15.25 -9.31 -1.47
N ILE A 146 15.04 -7.99 -1.33
CA ILE A 146 15.84 -7.13 -0.44
C ILE A 146 15.02 -6.46 0.67
N LEU A 147 13.68 -6.55 0.64
CA LEU A 147 12.82 -5.89 1.63
C LEU A 147 13.10 -6.29 3.08
N ASN A 148 13.53 -7.53 3.30
CA ASN A 148 13.83 -8.07 4.64
C ASN A 148 15.33 -8.02 4.98
N ASP A 149 16.18 -7.50 4.11
CA ASP A 149 17.60 -7.29 4.36
C ASP A 149 17.85 -5.84 4.83
N ARG A 150 18.03 -5.65 6.14
CA ARG A 150 18.25 -4.31 6.74
C ARG A 150 19.43 -3.54 6.13
N LYS A 151 20.46 -4.21 5.64
CA LYS A 151 21.63 -3.57 5.02
C LYS A 151 21.29 -3.02 3.63
N LYS A 152 20.54 -3.81 2.85
CA LYS A 152 20.14 -3.46 1.49
C LYS A 152 18.93 -2.52 1.47
N LEU A 153 18.05 -2.59 2.48
CA LEU A 153 16.83 -1.80 2.59
C LEU A 153 17.09 -0.29 2.46
N ARG A 154 18.20 0.21 3.00
CA ARG A 154 18.58 1.62 2.89
C ARG A 154 18.72 2.12 1.45
N LYS A 155 19.03 1.22 0.50
CA LYS A 155 19.15 1.56 -0.93
C LYS A 155 17.80 1.69 -1.63
N LEU A 156 16.73 1.19 -0.98
CA LEU A 156 15.37 1.28 -1.51
C LEU A 156 14.63 2.55 -1.07
N ILE A 157 15.06 3.15 0.04
CA ILE A 157 14.39 4.34 0.58
C ILE A 157 14.46 5.45 -0.46
N ASP A 158 13.31 6.06 -0.73
CA ASP A 158 13.22 7.22 -1.61
C ASP A 158 14.23 8.30 -1.20
N PRO A 159 15.17 8.70 -2.07
CA PRO A 159 16.17 9.72 -1.75
C PRO A 159 15.55 11.09 -1.42
N ASP A 160 14.34 11.35 -1.89
CA ASP A 160 13.61 12.59 -1.62
C ASP A 160 13.00 12.63 -0.21
N MET A 161 12.94 11.50 0.46
CA MET A 161 12.56 11.42 1.87
C MET A 161 13.70 11.93 2.75
N GLY A 162 13.52 13.04 3.43
CA GLY A 162 14.53 13.62 4.33
C GLY A 162 15.01 12.62 5.39
N ARG A 163 16.32 12.42 5.51
CA ARG A 163 16.94 11.43 6.42
C ARG A 163 16.51 11.58 7.89
N ASN A 164 16.16 12.77 8.32
CA ASN A 164 15.69 13.07 9.66
C ASN A 164 14.18 12.81 9.85
N SER A 165 13.46 12.41 8.80
CA SER A 165 12.02 12.17 8.88
C SER A 165 11.65 10.76 9.32
N TYR A 166 12.59 9.80 9.29
CA TYR A 166 12.35 8.39 9.59
C TYR A 166 13.39 7.78 10.54
N THR A 167 12.99 6.70 11.22
CA THR A 167 13.89 5.77 11.87
C THR A 167 14.07 4.52 11.00
N ILE A 168 15.25 3.92 11.02
CA ILE A 168 15.48 2.68 10.24
C ILE A 168 14.60 1.53 10.74
N GLU A 169 14.21 1.56 12.00
CA GLU A 169 13.29 0.59 12.60
C GLU A 169 11.89 0.71 11.98
N SER A 170 11.34 1.93 11.91
CA SER A 170 10.03 2.16 11.28
C SER A 170 10.02 1.78 9.80
N ILE A 171 11.10 2.07 9.07
CA ILE A 171 11.29 1.64 7.68
C ILE A 171 11.31 0.11 7.57
N ALA A 172 12.05 -0.58 8.45
CA ALA A 172 12.14 -2.04 8.40
C ALA A 172 10.79 -2.72 8.70
N MET A 173 10.04 -2.20 9.68
CA MET A 173 8.69 -2.71 9.99
C MET A 173 7.74 -2.51 8.79
N PHE A 174 7.78 -1.33 8.17
CA PHE A 174 6.96 -1.03 6.99
C PHE A 174 7.31 -1.91 5.80
N ALA A 175 8.61 -2.09 5.50
CA ALA A 175 9.08 -2.95 4.43
C ALA A 175 8.68 -4.43 4.66
N ASN A 176 8.74 -4.91 5.91
CA ASN A 176 8.27 -6.25 6.27
C ASN A 176 6.76 -6.40 6.02
N LEU A 177 5.94 -5.42 6.41
CA LEU A 177 4.51 -5.44 6.10
C LEU A 177 4.28 -5.48 4.58
N ALA A 178 4.93 -4.59 3.82
CA ALA A 178 4.82 -4.56 2.36
C ALA A 178 5.21 -5.92 1.75
N SER A 179 6.31 -6.54 2.23
CA SER A 179 6.77 -7.84 1.71
C SER A 179 5.76 -8.96 1.94
N ARG A 180 5.00 -8.94 3.04
CA ARG A 180 3.94 -9.92 3.33
C ARG A 180 2.69 -9.66 2.48
N CYS A 181 2.34 -8.39 2.25
CA CYS A 181 1.21 -8.05 1.38
C CYS A 181 1.40 -8.54 -0.06
N VAL A 182 2.64 -8.51 -0.59
CA VAL A 182 2.95 -8.91 -1.98
C VAL A 182 3.38 -10.38 -2.13
N ARG A 183 3.06 -11.25 -1.20
CA ARG A 183 3.28 -12.70 -1.34
C ARG A 183 2.43 -13.25 -2.48
N VAL A 184 2.95 -14.29 -3.15
CA VAL A 184 2.25 -14.95 -4.27
C VAL A 184 0.97 -15.61 -3.75
N GLU A 185 1.09 -16.39 -2.69
CA GLU A 185 -0.02 -17.10 -2.08
C GLU A 185 -0.90 -16.14 -1.27
N SER A 186 -2.18 -16.05 -1.60
CA SER A 186 -3.12 -15.13 -0.94
C SER A 186 -3.31 -15.44 0.55
N GLY A 187 -3.29 -16.73 0.94
CA GLY A 187 -3.41 -17.17 2.33
C GLY A 187 -2.28 -16.72 3.25
N ASP A 188 -1.13 -16.35 2.67
CA ASP A 188 0.06 -15.87 3.42
C ASP A 188 0.06 -14.36 3.65
N ARG A 189 -0.89 -13.63 3.08
CA ARG A 189 -1.00 -12.18 3.20
C ARG A 189 -1.78 -11.81 4.47
N PRO A 190 -1.44 -10.69 5.13
CA PRO A 190 -2.26 -10.18 6.24
C PRO A 190 -3.63 -9.73 5.74
N SER A 191 -4.61 -9.67 6.63
CA SER A 191 -5.87 -8.97 6.38
C SER A 191 -5.68 -7.46 6.46
N MET A 192 -6.61 -6.66 5.87
CA MET A 192 -6.54 -5.20 5.99
C MET A 192 -6.63 -4.68 7.43
N PRO A 193 -7.46 -5.26 8.35
CA PRO A 193 -7.42 -4.88 9.76
C PRO A 193 -6.06 -5.13 10.44
N GLU A 194 -5.34 -6.19 10.07
CA GLU A 194 -3.96 -6.42 10.55
C GLU A 194 -3.00 -5.39 9.98
N CYS A 195 -3.10 -5.05 8.70
CA CYS A 195 -2.31 -3.97 8.09
C CYS A 195 -2.52 -2.63 8.83
N VAL A 196 -3.75 -2.30 9.21
CA VAL A 196 -4.06 -1.08 9.99
C VAL A 196 -3.32 -1.09 11.33
N LYS A 197 -3.40 -2.21 12.09
CA LYS A 197 -2.73 -2.34 13.40
C LYS A 197 -1.22 -2.20 13.26
N GLU A 198 -0.62 -2.85 12.27
CA GLU A 198 0.82 -2.79 12.06
C GLU A 198 1.29 -1.40 11.63
N LEU A 199 0.57 -0.71 10.75
CA LEU A 199 0.90 0.67 10.36
C LEU A 199 0.81 1.64 11.54
N GLN A 200 -0.13 1.43 12.48
CA GLN A 200 -0.17 2.19 13.73
C GLN A 200 1.09 1.99 14.58
N LEU A 201 1.58 0.74 14.68
CA LEU A 201 2.83 0.44 15.38
C LEU A 201 4.04 1.08 14.68
N VAL A 202 4.12 1.00 13.35
CA VAL A 202 5.17 1.67 12.56
C VAL A 202 5.18 3.18 12.84
N PHE A 203 4.02 3.81 12.85
CA PHE A 203 3.89 5.24 13.14
C PHE A 203 4.39 5.58 14.56
N CYS A 204 3.94 4.82 15.58
CA CYS A 204 4.39 5.00 16.96
C CYS A 204 5.91 4.80 17.10
N THR A 205 6.49 3.79 16.44
CA THR A 205 7.93 3.52 16.45
C THR A 205 8.72 4.68 15.83
N ASN A 206 8.22 5.26 14.74
CA ASN A 206 8.86 6.42 14.13
C ASN A 206 8.86 7.63 15.07
N VAL A 207 7.76 7.92 15.75
CA VAL A 207 7.65 9.05 16.69
C VAL A 207 8.60 8.86 17.88
N LYS A 208 8.57 7.69 18.53
CA LYS A 208 9.43 7.39 19.70
C LYS A 208 10.93 7.46 19.37
N GLY A 209 11.33 6.88 18.23
CA GLY A 209 12.73 6.82 17.83
C GLY A 209 13.32 8.17 17.37
N ARG A 210 12.49 9.17 17.06
CA ARG A 210 12.94 10.51 16.69
C ARG A 210 13.18 11.45 17.88
N GLY A 211 13.02 10.94 19.11
CA GLY A 211 13.37 11.72 20.30
C GLY A 211 12.51 12.97 20.49
N VAL A 212 11.23 12.93 20.18
CA VAL A 212 10.28 13.93 20.66
C VAL A 212 10.11 13.69 22.16
N GLY A 213 11.03 14.27 22.93
CA GLY A 213 10.98 14.26 24.38
C GLY A 213 9.67 14.92 24.81
N PHE A 214 8.75 14.11 25.28
CA PHE A 214 7.71 14.57 26.18
C PHE A 214 8.44 15.02 27.45
N ARG A 215 8.81 16.29 27.54
CA ARG A 215 9.02 16.92 28.84
C ARG A 215 7.64 16.97 29.49
N MET A 216 7.42 16.04 30.41
CA MET A 216 6.39 16.23 31.42
C MET A 216 6.77 17.47 32.22
N GLY A 217 6.04 18.58 32.05
CA GLY A 217 5.95 19.70 32.93
C GLY A 217 4.72 19.50 33.79
#